data_ca9a2cf5e0fe07b72cafc693f2682b9c
#
_entry.id   ca9a2cf5e0fe07b72cafc693f2682b9c
#
_cell.length_a   1.000
_cell.length_b   1.000
_cell.length_c   1.000
_cell.angle_alpha   90.00
_cell.angle_beta   90.00
_cell.angle_gamma   90.00
#
_symmetry.space_group_name_H-M   'P 1'
#
loop_
_entity.id
_entity.type
_entity.pdbx_description
1 polymer ?
#
loop_
_entity_poly.entity_id
_entity_poly.type
_entity_poly.pdbx_seq_one_letter_code
_entity_poly.pdbx_strand_id
1 'polypeptide(L)'
;MRKKGRNGDTLSKSEITGYIEEINRQMYKTINIAHEKSHKIRESIQKETEKVREGSKKLIDETDPQLTEEGVQKITKKGKIYFRSLKAINSLVHFLFNQFEEFDIPNPQNNLNFNEFNQFIRSISRLLTDTIREQKTADSIMGLDFMLKKRGIYGPISKLNSDLKDLRELQKAEYTVIKALEDLDSLYKDVEELENKIETTEAELKSIKLDRESLSNEIQTLEKDISRLFEDPIIRNSRERGIRMTELEIEIGRHLNSFKKIFKKYAREVQRGSISGDFGLVNAAIGYEEDPVKRYLAESETDPEITSLFHELIKVGEESLKLKQKHLNNMKQELLNIEKGKLNVLKEEWKQLADLKTQDEASSEFQRVNEKLLKLETQMGELKSKLEEKDNEISLTEKSLVNFAESLEERKEKAKSIRSEVISEPN
;
A
#
# COMPACT_ATOMS: atom_id res chain seq x y z
N MET A 1 -4.46 25.65 -11.53
CA MET A 1 -3.11 25.29 -11.00
C MET A 1 -2.06 25.61 -12.04
N ARG A 2 -1.07 26.42 -11.68
CA ARG A 2 -0.07 26.97 -12.60
C ARG A 2 0.85 25.86 -13.10
N LYS A 3 0.91 25.66 -14.43
CA LYS A 3 2.00 24.94 -15.09
C LYS A 3 3.31 25.67 -14.79
N LYS A 4 4.06 25.25 -13.78
CA LYS A 4 5.48 25.56 -13.68
C LYS A 4 6.19 24.74 -14.76
N GLY A 5 6.77 25.45 -15.73
CA GLY A 5 7.65 24.85 -16.73
C GLY A 5 8.76 24.06 -16.05
N ARG A 6 8.72 22.74 -16.23
CA ARG A 6 9.85 21.86 -15.98
C ARG A 6 10.75 21.88 -17.23
N ASN A 7 11.52 22.97 -17.37
CA ASN A 7 12.79 22.91 -18.08
C ASN A 7 13.87 22.66 -17.02
N GLY A 8 13.90 21.47 -16.44
CA GLY A 8 15.07 20.95 -15.76
C GLY A 8 15.67 19.91 -16.71
N ASP A 9 16.95 20.02 -16.98
CA ASP A 9 17.73 19.07 -17.77
C ASP A 9 17.48 17.66 -17.24
N THR A 10 16.49 16.98 -17.82
CA THR A 10 16.19 15.58 -17.49
C THR A 10 17.26 14.75 -18.17
N LEU A 11 18.17 14.19 -17.38
CA LEU A 11 19.09 13.16 -17.83
C LEU A 11 18.28 12.08 -18.53
N SER A 12 18.44 12.00 -19.85
CA SER A 12 17.86 10.95 -20.68
C SER A 12 18.73 9.69 -20.59
N LYS A 13 18.18 8.55 -20.98
CA LYS A 13 18.94 7.30 -21.18
C LYS A 13 20.24 7.53 -21.98
N SER A 14 20.21 8.43 -22.98
CA SER A 14 21.36 8.82 -23.78
C SER A 14 22.49 9.51 -22.98
N GLU A 15 22.16 10.19 -21.87
CA GLU A 15 23.14 10.87 -21.03
C GLU A 15 23.87 9.90 -20.11
N ILE A 16 23.19 8.87 -19.56
CA ILE A 16 23.86 7.81 -18.79
C ILE A 16 24.79 7.02 -19.70
N THR A 17 24.37 6.71 -20.92
CA THR A 17 25.24 6.11 -21.95
C THR A 17 26.46 7.01 -22.24
N GLY A 18 26.23 8.32 -22.38
CA GLY A 18 27.30 9.30 -22.54
C GLY A 18 28.29 9.32 -21.36
N TYR A 19 27.80 9.16 -20.12
CA TYR A 19 28.69 9.07 -18.95
C TYR A 19 29.53 7.80 -18.95
N ILE A 20 28.95 6.66 -19.32
CA ILE A 20 29.69 5.40 -19.47
C ILE A 20 30.79 5.54 -20.53
N GLU A 21 30.45 6.11 -21.69
CA GLU A 21 31.44 6.35 -22.77
C GLU A 21 32.54 7.34 -22.37
N GLU A 22 32.17 8.39 -21.64
CA GLU A 22 33.13 9.40 -21.14
C GLU A 22 34.10 8.79 -20.14
N ILE A 23 33.60 8.03 -19.14
CA ILE A 23 34.45 7.36 -18.15
C ILE A 23 35.33 6.33 -18.84
N ASN A 24 34.81 5.52 -19.74
CA ASN A 24 35.62 4.55 -20.50
C ASN A 24 36.75 5.24 -21.28
N ARG A 25 36.48 6.38 -21.92
CA ARG A 25 37.49 7.13 -22.68
C ARG A 25 38.54 7.78 -21.78
N GLN A 26 38.09 8.44 -20.68
CA GLN A 26 39.00 9.16 -19.79
C GLN A 26 39.82 8.22 -18.91
N MET A 27 39.22 7.15 -18.43
CA MET A 27 39.82 6.19 -17.50
C MET A 27 40.32 4.91 -18.18
N TYR A 28 40.38 4.87 -19.52
CA TYR A 28 40.81 3.70 -20.29
C TYR A 28 42.15 3.13 -19.82
N LYS A 29 43.15 4.01 -19.55
CA LYS A 29 44.45 3.59 -19.05
C LYS A 29 44.34 2.96 -17.67
N THR A 30 43.58 3.55 -16.77
CA THR A 30 43.38 3.06 -15.39
C THR A 30 42.70 1.69 -15.40
N ILE A 31 41.66 1.52 -16.21
CA ILE A 31 40.95 0.24 -16.38
C ILE A 31 41.90 -0.85 -16.90
N ASN A 32 42.68 -0.56 -17.93
CA ASN A 32 43.63 -1.51 -18.47
C ASN A 32 44.74 -1.86 -17.46
N ILE A 33 45.28 -0.87 -16.75
CA ILE A 33 46.28 -1.08 -15.70
C ILE A 33 45.67 -1.97 -14.58
N ALA A 34 44.42 -1.75 -14.19
CA ALA A 34 43.72 -2.57 -13.19
C ALA A 34 43.65 -4.03 -13.64
N HIS A 35 43.24 -4.28 -14.88
CA HIS A 35 43.14 -5.64 -15.42
C HIS A 35 44.54 -6.29 -15.55
N GLU A 36 45.53 -5.60 -16.11
CA GLU A 36 46.88 -6.13 -16.24
C GLU A 36 47.52 -6.47 -14.88
N LYS A 37 47.38 -5.61 -13.88
CA LYS A 37 47.87 -5.88 -12.53
C LYS A 37 47.17 -7.06 -11.91
N SER A 38 45.82 -7.11 -12.05
CA SER A 38 44.98 -8.22 -11.57
C SER A 38 45.43 -9.56 -12.20
N HIS A 39 45.72 -9.59 -13.52
CA HIS A 39 46.20 -10.79 -14.21
C HIS A 39 47.54 -11.27 -13.60
N LYS A 40 48.53 -10.36 -13.49
CA LYS A 40 49.84 -10.69 -12.93
C LYS A 40 49.77 -11.19 -11.50
N ILE A 41 48.94 -10.56 -10.65
CA ILE A 41 48.81 -11.00 -9.26
C ILE A 41 48.12 -12.39 -9.20
N ARG A 42 47.10 -12.64 -10.02
CA ARG A 42 46.43 -13.96 -10.07
C ARG A 42 47.34 -15.05 -10.61
N GLU A 43 48.18 -14.77 -11.60
CA GLU A 43 49.24 -15.68 -12.07
C GLU A 43 50.23 -16.00 -10.96
N SER A 44 50.64 -15.00 -10.17
CA SER A 44 51.48 -15.21 -8.99
C SER A 44 50.80 -16.10 -7.96
N ILE A 45 49.53 -15.82 -7.65
CA ILE A 45 48.75 -16.61 -6.71
C ILE A 45 48.63 -18.05 -7.19
N GLN A 46 48.30 -18.27 -8.46
CA GLN A 46 48.19 -19.62 -9.04
C GLN A 46 49.52 -20.38 -8.90
N LYS A 47 50.63 -19.75 -9.24
CA LYS A 47 51.95 -20.35 -9.10
C LYS A 47 52.31 -20.70 -7.66
N GLU A 48 52.04 -19.78 -6.72
CA GLU A 48 52.40 -20.02 -5.32
C GLU A 48 51.42 -21.05 -4.66
N THR A 49 50.16 -21.07 -5.07
CA THR A 49 49.18 -22.12 -4.67
C THR A 49 49.71 -23.51 -5.09
N GLU A 50 50.18 -23.67 -6.34
CA GLU A 50 50.69 -24.93 -6.79
C GLU A 50 51.95 -25.36 -6.00
N LYS A 51 52.87 -24.40 -5.68
CA LYS A 51 54.02 -24.70 -4.82
C LYS A 51 53.61 -25.18 -3.41
N VAL A 52 52.54 -24.60 -2.84
CA VAL A 52 52.02 -25.07 -1.53
C VAL A 52 51.49 -26.49 -1.67
N ARG A 53 50.75 -26.82 -2.74
CA ARG A 53 50.22 -28.14 -3.02
C ARG A 53 51.33 -29.20 -3.18
N GLU A 54 52.27 -28.91 -4.07
CA GLU A 54 53.43 -29.76 -4.34
C GLU A 54 54.27 -29.97 -3.07
N GLY A 55 54.59 -28.86 -2.35
CA GLY A 55 55.35 -28.92 -1.12
C GLY A 55 54.63 -29.72 -0.01
N SER A 56 53.30 -29.55 0.11
CA SER A 56 52.47 -30.29 1.06
C SER A 56 52.46 -31.76 0.69
N LYS A 57 52.23 -32.10 -0.59
CA LYS A 57 52.24 -33.50 -1.07
C LYS A 57 53.56 -34.18 -0.79
N LYS A 58 54.69 -33.51 -1.10
CA LYS A 58 56.02 -34.07 -0.80
C LYS A 58 56.21 -34.35 0.68
N LEU A 59 55.76 -33.48 1.57
CA LEU A 59 55.85 -33.70 3.01
C LEU A 59 54.85 -34.79 3.52
N ILE A 60 53.70 -34.95 2.90
CA ILE A 60 52.76 -36.05 3.17
C ILE A 60 53.46 -37.37 2.85
N ASP A 61 54.04 -37.48 1.65
CA ASP A 61 54.78 -38.69 1.21
C ASP A 61 55.95 -39.01 2.13
N GLU A 62 56.61 -38.01 2.74
CA GLU A 62 57.67 -38.21 3.72
C GLU A 62 57.18 -38.57 5.13
N THR A 63 56.03 -38.05 5.57
CA THR A 63 55.56 -38.15 6.96
C THR A 63 54.56 -39.29 7.21
N ASP A 64 53.69 -39.60 6.27
CA ASP A 64 52.71 -40.69 6.38
C ASP A 64 53.36 -42.06 6.66
N PRO A 65 54.42 -42.49 5.95
CA PRO A 65 55.06 -43.76 6.23
C PRO A 65 55.67 -43.84 7.64
N GLN A 66 56.10 -42.70 8.21
CA GLN A 66 56.69 -42.65 9.54
C GLN A 66 55.67 -42.71 10.68
N LEU A 67 54.37 -42.47 10.37
CA LEU A 67 53.26 -42.56 11.33
C LEU A 67 52.57 -43.93 11.39
N THR A 68 53.03 -44.90 10.55
CA THR A 68 52.51 -46.26 10.60
C THR A 68 52.93 -47.03 11.88
N GLU A 69 52.22 -48.11 12.24
CA GLU A 69 52.36 -48.81 13.52
C GLU A 69 53.81 -49.36 13.78
N GLU A 70 54.58 -49.63 12.77
CA GLU A 70 55.97 -50.08 12.91
C GLU A 70 56.93 -49.03 13.47
N GLY A 71 56.63 -47.70 13.24
CA GLY A 71 57.43 -46.59 13.78
C GLY A 71 57.19 -46.28 15.27
N VAL A 72 56.09 -46.79 15.83
CA VAL A 72 55.63 -46.43 17.19
C VAL A 72 56.26 -47.29 18.30
N GLN A 73 56.83 -48.49 18.00
CA GLN A 73 57.25 -49.50 18.99
C GLN A 73 58.56 -49.20 19.80
N LYS A 74 59.33 -48.15 19.52
CA LYS A 74 60.54 -47.78 20.29
C LYS A 74 60.58 -46.30 20.64
N ILE A 75 59.67 -45.84 21.51
CA ILE A 75 59.62 -44.42 21.86
C ILE A 75 60.33 -44.14 23.21
N THR A 76 61.59 -43.69 23.11
CA THR A 76 62.29 -42.95 24.19
C THR A 76 61.64 -41.58 24.48
N LYS A 77 61.96 -40.91 25.61
CA LYS A 77 61.44 -39.54 25.90
C LYS A 77 61.66 -38.59 24.73
N LYS A 78 62.82 -38.60 24.06
CA LYS A 78 63.12 -37.85 22.82
C LYS A 78 62.24 -38.31 21.65
N GLY A 79 61.96 -39.56 21.50
CA GLY A 79 61.08 -40.10 20.50
C GLY A 79 59.61 -39.64 20.67
N LYS A 80 59.15 -39.40 21.91
CA LYS A 80 57.79 -38.87 22.14
C LYS A 80 57.61 -37.43 21.63
N ILE A 81 58.64 -36.56 21.77
CA ILE A 81 58.61 -35.18 21.29
C ILE A 81 58.68 -35.18 19.73
N TYR A 82 59.58 -35.98 19.16
CA TYR A 82 59.65 -36.15 17.72
C TYR A 82 58.35 -36.61 17.11
N PHE A 83 57.73 -37.64 17.69
CA PHE A 83 56.44 -38.17 17.22
C PHE A 83 55.29 -37.18 17.30
N ARG A 84 55.22 -36.35 18.37
CA ARG A 84 54.24 -35.28 18.47
C ARG A 84 54.47 -34.20 17.41
N SER A 85 55.71 -33.83 17.14
CA SER A 85 56.08 -32.88 16.10
C SER A 85 55.77 -33.43 14.70
N LEU A 86 56.05 -34.73 14.45
CA LEU A 86 55.74 -35.43 13.21
C LEU A 86 54.21 -35.46 12.95
N LYS A 87 53.43 -35.77 13.99
CA LYS A 87 51.97 -35.75 13.88
C LYS A 87 51.41 -34.37 13.62
N ALA A 88 52.00 -33.34 14.24
CA ALA A 88 51.57 -31.95 14.05
C ALA A 88 51.87 -31.45 12.62
N ILE A 89 53.07 -31.75 12.07
CA ILE A 89 53.36 -31.38 10.70
C ILE A 89 52.55 -32.15 9.69
N ASN A 90 52.34 -33.45 9.92
CA ASN A 90 51.53 -34.28 9.04
C ASN A 90 50.08 -33.78 8.98
N SER A 91 49.46 -33.45 10.11
CA SER A 91 48.13 -32.86 10.17
C SER A 91 48.05 -31.52 9.43
N LEU A 92 49.09 -30.68 9.59
CA LEU A 92 49.16 -29.39 8.89
C LEU A 92 49.25 -29.55 7.37
N VAL A 93 50.13 -30.45 6.88
CA VAL A 93 50.31 -30.63 5.44
C VAL A 93 49.13 -31.25 4.75
N HIS A 94 48.43 -32.18 5.40
CA HIS A 94 47.15 -32.71 4.92
C HIS A 94 46.08 -31.61 4.85
N PHE A 95 45.96 -30.77 5.87
CA PHE A 95 45.07 -29.60 5.87
C PHE A 95 45.41 -28.68 4.70
N LEU A 96 46.68 -28.31 4.56
CA LEU A 96 47.12 -27.40 3.48
C LEU A 96 46.87 -28.01 2.09
N PHE A 97 47.22 -29.29 1.89
CA PHE A 97 46.98 -29.94 0.62
C PHE A 97 45.52 -29.87 0.21
N ASN A 98 44.59 -30.29 1.10
CA ASN A 98 43.16 -30.31 0.83
C ASN A 98 42.61 -28.89 0.57
N GLN A 99 42.96 -27.92 1.43
CA GLN A 99 42.47 -26.54 1.27
C GLN A 99 42.94 -25.87 -0.02
N PHE A 100 44.21 -26.10 -0.41
CA PHE A 100 44.80 -25.53 -1.62
C PHE A 100 44.43 -26.34 -2.88
N GLU A 101 44.03 -27.60 -2.76
CA GLU A 101 43.50 -28.36 -3.88
C GLU A 101 42.08 -27.93 -4.26
N GLU A 102 41.26 -27.65 -3.27
CA GLU A 102 39.87 -27.19 -3.47
C GLU A 102 39.77 -25.71 -3.82
N PHE A 103 40.87 -24.92 -3.67
CA PHE A 103 40.85 -23.48 -3.89
C PHE A 103 40.77 -23.13 -5.37
N ASP A 104 39.65 -22.56 -5.79
CA ASP A 104 39.41 -22.12 -7.16
C ASP A 104 39.97 -20.72 -7.39
N ILE A 105 40.82 -20.60 -8.41
CA ILE A 105 41.43 -19.35 -8.84
C ILE A 105 40.84 -18.97 -10.19
N PRO A 106 40.16 -17.82 -10.30
CA PRO A 106 39.64 -17.35 -11.59
C PRO A 106 40.75 -17.29 -12.64
N ASN A 107 40.45 -17.74 -13.85
CA ASN A 107 41.44 -17.76 -14.93
C ASN A 107 42.18 -16.40 -15.03
N PRO A 108 43.51 -16.38 -14.87
CA PRO A 108 44.30 -15.14 -14.92
C PRO A 108 44.13 -14.32 -16.20
N GLN A 109 43.76 -14.95 -17.32
CA GLN A 109 43.57 -14.29 -18.62
C GLN A 109 42.24 -13.52 -18.74
N ASN A 110 41.29 -13.78 -17.86
CA ASN A 110 39.97 -13.15 -17.89
C ASN A 110 39.96 -11.82 -17.13
N ASN A 111 39.32 -10.81 -17.67
CA ASN A 111 38.97 -9.60 -16.93
C ASN A 111 37.89 -9.93 -15.92
N LEU A 112 38.12 -9.60 -14.65
CA LEU A 112 37.13 -9.75 -13.61
C LEU A 112 36.35 -8.45 -13.44
N ASN A 113 35.02 -8.57 -13.25
CA ASN A 113 34.22 -7.48 -12.79
C ASN A 113 34.49 -7.19 -11.29
N PHE A 114 33.95 -6.09 -10.76
CA PHE A 114 34.22 -5.68 -9.39
C PHE A 114 33.71 -6.70 -8.36
N ASN A 115 32.56 -7.31 -8.60
CA ASN A 115 31.99 -8.31 -7.70
C ASN A 115 32.79 -9.61 -7.70
N GLU A 116 33.18 -10.13 -8.86
CA GLU A 116 34.03 -11.31 -9.01
C GLU A 116 35.40 -11.06 -8.35
N PHE A 117 36.00 -9.90 -8.55
CA PHE A 117 37.23 -9.52 -7.93
C PHE A 117 37.14 -9.48 -6.40
N ASN A 118 36.09 -8.88 -5.87
CA ASN A 118 35.82 -8.86 -4.43
C ASN A 118 35.61 -10.26 -3.85
N GLN A 119 34.88 -11.11 -4.54
CA GLN A 119 34.65 -12.48 -4.12
C GLN A 119 35.97 -13.25 -4.06
N PHE A 120 36.82 -13.07 -5.06
CA PHE A 120 38.14 -13.67 -5.08
C PHE A 120 39.01 -13.20 -3.91
N ILE A 121 39.07 -11.88 -3.64
CA ILE A 121 39.79 -11.35 -2.47
C ILE A 121 39.30 -11.95 -1.16
N ARG A 122 37.97 -12.10 -1.00
CA ARG A 122 37.38 -12.72 0.19
C ARG A 122 37.78 -14.18 0.31
N SER A 123 37.75 -14.93 -0.78
CA SER A 123 38.08 -16.37 -0.80
C SER A 123 39.52 -16.62 -0.41
N ILE A 124 40.48 -15.88 -1.03
CA ILE A 124 41.91 -16.00 -0.68
C ILE A 124 42.20 -15.50 0.75
N SER A 125 41.53 -14.43 1.18
CA SER A 125 41.67 -13.93 2.55
C SER A 125 41.22 -14.98 3.59
N ARG A 126 40.14 -15.68 3.33
CA ARG A 126 39.66 -16.79 4.19
C ARG A 126 40.65 -17.94 4.20
N LEU A 127 41.08 -18.40 3.02
CA LEU A 127 42.07 -19.46 2.89
C LEU A 127 43.32 -19.17 3.71
N LEU A 128 43.89 -17.97 3.56
CA LEU A 128 45.10 -17.56 4.26
C LEU A 128 44.90 -17.37 5.77
N THR A 129 43.75 -16.89 6.19
CA THR A 129 43.41 -16.78 7.62
C THR A 129 43.36 -18.17 8.29
N ASP A 130 42.69 -19.14 7.67
CA ASP A 130 42.61 -20.50 8.16
C ASP A 130 43.99 -21.17 8.14
N THR A 131 44.76 -20.96 7.06
CA THR A 131 46.16 -21.44 6.94
C THR A 131 47.04 -20.91 8.07
N ILE A 132 47.01 -19.61 8.36
CA ILE A 132 47.83 -18.99 9.41
C ILE A 132 47.42 -19.52 10.81
N ARG A 133 46.11 -19.78 11.04
CA ARG A 133 45.64 -20.37 12.29
C ARG A 133 46.21 -21.76 12.48
N GLU A 134 46.11 -22.62 11.48
CA GLU A 134 46.61 -23.99 11.56
C GLU A 134 48.16 -24.02 11.63
N GLN A 135 48.88 -23.14 10.91
CA GLN A 135 50.33 -22.94 11.07
C GLN A 135 50.72 -22.66 12.51
N LYS A 136 50.06 -21.63 13.15
CA LYS A 136 50.38 -21.27 14.53
C LYS A 136 50.14 -22.45 15.51
N THR A 137 49.11 -23.22 15.28
CA THR A 137 48.80 -24.41 16.09
C THR A 137 49.89 -25.45 15.95
N ALA A 138 50.28 -25.80 14.72
CA ALA A 138 51.36 -26.73 14.43
C ALA A 138 52.71 -26.25 14.97
N ASP A 139 53.05 -24.95 14.78
CA ASP A 139 54.32 -24.36 15.20
C ASP A 139 54.52 -24.39 16.72
N SER A 140 53.42 -24.33 17.50
CA SER A 140 53.49 -24.42 18.96
C SER A 140 53.92 -25.82 19.46
N ILE A 141 53.80 -26.84 18.60
CA ILE A 141 54.06 -28.28 18.94
C ILE A 141 55.34 -28.76 18.28
N MET A 142 55.74 -28.17 17.11
CA MET A 142 56.86 -28.61 16.30
C MET A 142 58.21 -28.30 16.90
N GLY A 143 59.14 -29.26 16.90
CA GLY A 143 60.54 -29.04 17.24
C GLY A 143 61.39 -28.47 16.10
N LEU A 144 62.66 -28.10 16.40
CA LEU A 144 63.58 -27.45 15.48
C LEU A 144 63.87 -28.28 14.20
N ASP A 145 63.81 -29.59 14.30
CA ASP A 145 64.07 -30.53 13.19
C ASP A 145 63.06 -30.38 12.01
N PHE A 146 61.86 -29.93 12.31
CA PHE A 146 60.81 -29.69 11.31
C PHE A 146 60.76 -28.26 10.78
N MET A 147 61.45 -27.31 11.45
CA MET A 147 61.52 -25.91 11.06
C MET A 147 62.16 -25.71 9.66
N LEU A 148 63.16 -26.53 9.30
CA LEU A 148 63.82 -26.45 8.00
C LEU A 148 62.97 -27.06 6.88
N LYS A 149 62.20 -28.11 7.18
CA LYS A 149 61.28 -28.78 6.21
C LYS A 149 60.13 -27.90 5.77
N LYS A 150 59.70 -26.99 6.63
CA LYS A 150 58.58 -26.06 6.33
C LYS A 150 58.92 -24.95 5.31
N ARG A 151 60.17 -24.64 5.06
CA ARG A 151 60.58 -23.53 4.17
C ARG A 151 59.95 -23.65 2.77
N GLY A 152 59.80 -24.89 2.24
CA GLY A 152 59.16 -25.11 0.95
C GLY A 152 57.71 -24.70 0.86
N ILE A 153 56.99 -24.63 2.01
CA ILE A 153 55.57 -24.28 2.10
C ILE A 153 55.36 -22.84 2.61
N TYR A 154 56.11 -22.45 3.64
CA TYR A 154 55.95 -21.14 4.29
C TYR A 154 56.37 -19.95 3.42
N GLY A 155 57.37 -20.13 2.54
CA GLY A 155 57.78 -19.13 1.55
C GLY A 155 56.62 -18.77 0.61
N PRO A 156 56.03 -19.75 -0.08
CA PRO A 156 54.88 -19.56 -0.92
C PRO A 156 53.68 -18.93 -0.20
N ILE A 157 53.34 -19.39 1.03
CA ILE A 157 52.24 -18.81 1.83
C ILE A 157 52.51 -17.34 2.19
N SER A 158 53.78 -16.99 2.54
CA SER A 158 54.18 -15.60 2.78
C SER A 158 54.00 -14.74 1.53
N LYS A 159 54.34 -15.29 0.36
CA LYS A 159 54.17 -14.58 -0.92
C LYS A 159 52.67 -14.40 -1.24
N LEU A 160 51.83 -15.41 -1.00
CA LEU A 160 50.37 -15.29 -1.15
C LEU A 160 49.77 -14.20 -0.26
N ASN A 161 50.27 -14.02 0.98
CA ASN A 161 49.88 -12.90 1.83
C ASN A 161 50.28 -11.55 1.25
N SER A 162 51.44 -11.44 0.62
CA SER A 162 51.87 -10.22 -0.11
C SER A 162 50.94 -9.96 -1.29
N ASP A 163 50.64 -11.00 -2.09
CA ASP A 163 49.78 -10.88 -3.26
C ASP A 163 48.34 -10.49 -2.86
N LEU A 164 47.85 -10.99 -1.72
CA LEU A 164 46.55 -10.55 -1.16
C LEU A 164 46.56 -9.07 -0.77
N LYS A 165 47.67 -8.58 -0.22
CA LYS A 165 47.85 -7.15 0.08
C LYS A 165 47.80 -6.30 -1.19
N ASP A 166 48.53 -6.74 -2.20
CA ASP A 166 48.60 -6.07 -3.51
C ASP A 166 47.20 -6.06 -4.19
N LEU A 167 46.39 -7.16 -4.08
CA LEU A 167 45.00 -7.18 -4.54
C LEU A 167 44.14 -6.17 -3.81
N ARG A 168 44.30 -6.02 -2.51
CA ARG A 168 43.50 -5.05 -1.71
C ARG A 168 43.88 -3.60 -2.03
N GLU A 169 45.16 -3.33 -2.31
CA GLU A 169 45.62 -2.01 -2.77
C GLU A 169 45.05 -1.71 -4.16
N LEU A 170 45.12 -2.66 -5.08
CA LEU A 170 44.52 -2.56 -6.41
C LEU A 170 43.02 -2.32 -6.38
N GLN A 171 42.31 -3.02 -5.47
CA GLN A 171 40.86 -2.81 -5.25
C GLN A 171 40.54 -1.36 -4.90
N LYS A 172 41.33 -0.77 -4.01
CA LYS A 172 41.07 0.58 -3.52
C LYS A 172 41.44 1.66 -4.53
N ALA A 173 42.53 1.42 -5.32
CA ALA A 173 43.06 2.44 -6.20
C ALA A 173 42.40 2.43 -7.59
N GLU A 174 42.32 1.27 -8.23
CA GLU A 174 41.97 1.22 -9.66
C GLU A 174 40.62 0.56 -9.95
N TYR A 175 40.16 -0.41 -9.09
CA TYR A 175 38.87 -1.10 -9.29
C TYR A 175 37.66 -0.25 -8.95
N THR A 176 37.83 0.92 -8.32
CA THR A 176 36.74 1.88 -8.07
C THR A 176 36.11 2.38 -9.36
N VAL A 177 36.92 2.59 -10.41
CA VAL A 177 36.44 3.00 -11.74
C VAL A 177 35.59 1.90 -12.39
N ILE A 178 36.07 0.64 -12.30
CA ILE A 178 35.32 -0.53 -12.82
C ILE A 178 33.99 -0.65 -12.10
N LYS A 179 33.97 -0.49 -10.77
CA LYS A 179 32.75 -0.46 -9.97
C LYS A 179 31.78 0.63 -10.42
N ALA A 180 32.29 1.84 -10.64
CA ALA A 180 31.45 2.96 -11.07
C ALA A 180 30.78 2.70 -12.43
N LEU A 181 31.48 2.04 -13.35
CA LEU A 181 30.93 1.65 -14.65
C LEU A 181 29.83 0.59 -14.49
N GLU A 182 30.02 -0.41 -13.63
CA GLU A 182 29.01 -1.43 -13.33
C GLU A 182 27.78 -0.82 -12.67
N ASP A 183 27.99 0.10 -11.71
CA ASP A 183 26.90 0.81 -11.04
C ASP A 183 26.11 1.68 -12.04
N LEU A 184 26.79 2.34 -12.99
CA LEU A 184 26.13 3.10 -14.07
C LEU A 184 25.36 2.20 -15.05
N ASP A 185 25.92 1.04 -15.43
CA ASP A 185 25.21 0.06 -16.30
C ASP A 185 23.95 -0.48 -15.61
N SER A 186 24.02 -0.74 -14.30
CA SER A 186 22.85 -1.12 -13.52
C SER A 186 21.82 -0.01 -13.48
N LEU A 187 22.25 1.24 -13.22
CA LEU A 187 21.34 2.39 -13.22
C LEU A 187 20.72 2.66 -14.58
N TYR A 188 21.43 2.41 -15.67
CA TYR A 188 20.90 2.51 -17.02
C TYR A 188 19.72 1.57 -17.23
N LYS A 189 19.85 0.31 -16.80
CA LYS A 189 18.78 -0.69 -16.88
C LYS A 189 17.57 -0.31 -16.01
N ASP A 190 17.83 0.18 -14.78
CA ASP A 190 16.77 0.65 -13.89
C ASP A 190 15.99 1.83 -14.51
N VAL A 191 16.70 2.78 -15.11
CA VAL A 191 16.10 3.94 -15.81
C VAL A 191 15.27 3.49 -16.99
N GLU A 192 15.76 2.56 -17.82
CA GLU A 192 15.02 2.01 -18.96
C GLU A 192 13.72 1.33 -18.50
N GLU A 193 13.76 0.55 -17.43
CA GLU A 193 12.58 -0.11 -16.87
C GLU A 193 11.56 0.90 -16.35
N LEU A 194 12.03 1.95 -15.66
CA LEU A 194 11.14 3.00 -15.13
C LEU A 194 10.51 3.84 -16.25
N GLU A 195 11.26 4.20 -17.29
CA GLU A 195 10.72 4.93 -18.45
C GLU A 195 9.64 4.11 -19.17
N ASN A 196 9.85 2.81 -19.37
CA ASN A 196 8.84 1.91 -19.92
C ASN A 196 7.59 1.80 -19.05
N LYS A 197 7.76 1.73 -17.71
CA LYS A 197 6.64 1.72 -16.76
C LYS A 197 5.83 3.02 -16.82
N ILE A 198 6.50 4.16 -16.91
CA ILE A 198 5.84 5.46 -17.05
C ILE A 198 5.01 5.49 -18.34
N GLU A 199 5.59 5.12 -19.47
CA GLU A 199 4.89 5.14 -20.77
C GLU A 199 3.65 4.22 -20.76
N THR A 200 3.79 2.99 -20.25
CA THR A 200 2.66 2.06 -20.15
C THR A 200 1.56 2.58 -19.22
N THR A 201 1.94 3.12 -18.05
CA THR A 201 0.98 3.67 -17.08
C THR A 201 0.31 4.94 -17.60
N GLU A 202 0.99 5.78 -18.38
CA GLU A 202 0.38 6.95 -19.04
C GLU A 202 -0.65 6.52 -20.09
N ALA A 203 -0.37 5.46 -20.87
CA ALA A 203 -1.32 4.91 -21.82
C ALA A 203 -2.56 4.34 -21.12
N GLU A 204 -2.38 3.61 -20.03
CA GLU A 204 -3.48 3.11 -19.19
C GLU A 204 -4.31 4.26 -18.61
N LEU A 205 -3.69 5.28 -18.05
CA LEU A 205 -4.39 6.45 -17.53
C LEU A 205 -5.24 7.14 -18.59
N LYS A 206 -4.72 7.25 -19.79
CA LYS A 206 -5.47 7.83 -20.92
C LYS A 206 -6.70 7.00 -21.26
N SER A 207 -6.57 5.67 -21.29
CA SER A 207 -7.70 4.75 -21.53
C SER A 207 -8.78 4.89 -20.47
N ILE A 208 -8.39 4.90 -19.18
CA ILE A 208 -9.32 5.03 -18.06
C ILE A 208 -10.05 6.37 -18.11
N LYS A 209 -9.37 7.46 -18.47
CA LYS A 209 -9.99 8.79 -18.64
C LYS A 209 -11.02 8.83 -19.76
N LEU A 210 -10.79 8.12 -20.85
CA LEU A 210 -11.76 7.98 -21.95
C LEU A 210 -13.00 7.17 -21.51
N ASP A 211 -12.81 6.07 -20.81
CA ASP A 211 -13.90 5.26 -20.26
C ASP A 211 -14.76 6.09 -19.29
N ARG A 212 -14.12 6.83 -18.41
CA ARG A 212 -14.80 7.75 -17.48
C ARG A 212 -15.63 8.81 -18.20
N GLU A 213 -15.10 9.39 -19.26
CA GLU A 213 -15.83 10.38 -20.08
C GLU A 213 -17.04 9.74 -20.75
N SER A 214 -16.93 8.54 -21.28
CA SER A 214 -18.05 7.77 -21.86
C SER A 214 -19.14 7.54 -20.83
N LEU A 215 -18.80 7.04 -19.64
CA LEU A 215 -19.75 6.83 -18.52
C LEU A 215 -20.45 8.14 -18.13
N SER A 216 -19.71 9.23 -18.06
CA SER A 216 -20.27 10.55 -17.73
C SER A 216 -21.31 11.00 -18.76
N ASN A 217 -21.06 10.77 -20.04
CA ASN A 217 -21.98 11.10 -21.13
C ASN A 217 -23.24 10.22 -21.10
N GLU A 218 -23.10 8.93 -20.76
CA GLU A 218 -24.25 8.03 -20.60
C GLU A 218 -25.13 8.47 -19.42
N ILE A 219 -24.53 8.80 -18.27
CA ILE A 219 -25.26 9.33 -17.10
C ILE A 219 -26.03 10.59 -17.49
N GLN A 220 -25.39 11.52 -18.19
CA GLN A 220 -26.06 12.77 -18.61
C GLN A 220 -27.25 12.51 -19.55
N THR A 221 -27.14 11.49 -20.40
CA THR A 221 -28.24 11.09 -21.28
C THR A 221 -29.40 10.51 -20.49
N LEU A 222 -29.10 9.60 -19.54
CA LEU A 222 -30.13 9.04 -18.65
C LEU A 222 -30.80 10.10 -17.78
N GLU A 223 -30.04 11.07 -17.25
CA GLU A 223 -30.60 12.20 -16.48
C GLU A 223 -31.61 13.02 -17.29
N LYS A 224 -31.31 13.24 -18.57
CA LYS A 224 -32.27 13.90 -19.49
C LYS A 224 -33.52 13.06 -19.71
N ASP A 225 -33.36 11.75 -19.93
CA ASP A 225 -34.50 10.86 -20.14
C ASP A 225 -35.36 10.69 -18.88
N ILE A 226 -34.76 10.61 -17.70
CA ILE A 226 -35.46 10.62 -16.42
C ILE A 226 -36.21 11.94 -16.25
N SER A 227 -35.59 13.08 -16.52
CA SER A 227 -36.23 14.40 -16.43
C SER A 227 -37.45 14.49 -17.34
N ARG A 228 -37.36 13.98 -18.57
CA ARG A 228 -38.51 13.95 -19.51
C ARG A 228 -39.67 13.08 -18.99
N LEU A 229 -39.36 11.95 -18.33
CA LEU A 229 -40.40 11.11 -17.72
C LEU A 229 -41.05 11.79 -16.50
N PHE A 230 -40.33 12.60 -15.74
CA PHE A 230 -40.90 13.40 -14.66
C PHE A 230 -41.81 14.52 -15.15
N GLU A 231 -41.62 15.01 -16.38
CA GLU A 231 -42.49 16.00 -17.04
C GLU A 231 -43.75 15.36 -17.65
N ASP A 232 -43.80 14.02 -17.71
CA ASP A 232 -45.00 13.33 -18.16
C ASP A 232 -46.20 13.75 -17.27
N PRO A 233 -47.34 14.18 -17.87
CA PRO A 233 -48.49 14.74 -17.13
C PRO A 233 -48.98 13.83 -16.01
N ILE A 234 -48.95 12.50 -16.22
CA ILE A 234 -49.44 11.55 -15.22
C ILE A 234 -48.51 11.50 -13.99
N ILE A 235 -47.20 11.41 -14.23
CA ILE A 235 -46.23 11.40 -13.13
C ILE A 235 -46.18 12.74 -12.44
N ARG A 236 -46.17 13.84 -13.20
CA ARG A 236 -46.18 15.19 -12.65
C ARG A 236 -47.39 15.45 -11.76
N ASN A 237 -48.60 15.12 -12.26
CA ASN A 237 -49.81 15.33 -11.51
C ASN A 237 -49.87 14.50 -10.20
N SER A 238 -49.47 13.22 -10.26
CA SER A 238 -49.42 12.38 -9.05
C SER A 238 -48.41 12.94 -8.05
N ARG A 239 -47.25 13.45 -8.52
CA ARG A 239 -46.22 14.05 -7.68
C ARG A 239 -46.69 15.36 -7.05
N GLU A 240 -47.28 16.28 -7.85
CA GLU A 240 -47.81 17.55 -7.37
C GLU A 240 -48.91 17.30 -6.30
N ARG A 241 -49.79 16.32 -6.51
CA ARG A 241 -50.78 15.89 -5.50
C ARG A 241 -50.09 15.39 -4.24
N GLY A 242 -49.05 14.55 -4.34
CA GLY A 242 -48.30 14.07 -3.18
C GLY A 242 -47.66 15.21 -2.38
N ILE A 243 -47.06 16.19 -3.07
CA ILE A 243 -46.48 17.38 -2.44
C ILE A 243 -47.59 18.17 -1.71
N ARG A 244 -48.73 18.42 -2.37
CA ARG A 244 -49.83 19.15 -1.78
C ARG A 244 -50.42 18.41 -0.58
N MET A 245 -50.54 17.09 -0.63
CA MET A 245 -50.98 16.29 0.54
C MET A 245 -50.00 16.45 1.71
N THR A 246 -48.68 16.46 1.48
CA THR A 246 -47.70 16.70 2.53
C THR A 246 -47.80 18.12 3.12
N GLU A 247 -48.05 19.13 2.30
CA GLU A 247 -48.31 20.47 2.78
C GLU A 247 -49.54 20.55 3.69
N LEU A 248 -50.62 19.88 3.30
CA LEU A 248 -51.84 19.78 4.12
C LEU A 248 -51.61 19.06 5.44
N GLU A 249 -50.81 17.99 5.43
CA GLU A 249 -50.42 17.29 6.66
C GLU A 249 -49.61 18.20 7.60
N ILE A 250 -48.67 18.99 7.05
CA ILE A 250 -47.90 19.98 7.83
C ILE A 250 -48.85 21.04 8.41
N GLU A 251 -49.82 21.50 7.62
CA GLU A 251 -50.79 22.52 8.06
C GLU A 251 -51.68 21.98 9.18
N ILE A 252 -52.25 20.80 9.04
CA ILE A 252 -53.01 20.10 10.09
C ILE A 252 -52.12 19.91 11.34
N GLY A 253 -50.85 19.50 11.13
CA GLY A 253 -49.88 19.34 12.20
C GLY A 253 -49.58 20.64 12.98
N ARG A 254 -49.56 21.81 12.34
CA ARG A 254 -49.40 23.10 13.02
C ARG A 254 -50.55 23.36 14.02
N HIS A 255 -51.76 22.95 13.69
CA HIS A 255 -52.91 23.06 14.56
C HIS A 255 -52.86 22.10 15.75
N LEU A 256 -52.42 20.87 15.55
CA LEU A 256 -52.59 19.77 16.53
C LEU A 256 -51.32 19.45 17.34
N ASN A 257 -50.14 19.55 16.77
CA ASN A 257 -48.87 19.10 17.41
C ASN A 257 -48.57 19.82 18.74
N SER A 258 -48.99 21.06 18.88
CA SER A 258 -48.79 21.82 20.12
C SER A 258 -49.48 21.23 21.34
N PHE A 259 -50.46 20.40 21.14
CA PHE A 259 -51.29 19.78 22.19
C PHE A 259 -50.88 18.37 22.60
N LYS A 260 -49.94 17.73 21.90
CA LYS A 260 -49.48 16.36 22.22
C LYS A 260 -49.17 16.14 23.69
N LYS A 261 -48.46 17.09 24.33
CA LYS A 261 -48.16 17.00 25.78
C LYS A 261 -49.39 17.05 26.67
N ILE A 262 -50.42 17.75 26.24
CA ILE A 262 -51.67 17.85 26.99
C ILE A 262 -52.46 16.58 26.83
N PHE A 263 -52.56 16.02 25.63
CA PHE A 263 -53.17 14.73 25.36
C PHE A 263 -52.51 13.63 26.20
N LYS A 264 -51.20 13.59 26.24
CA LYS A 264 -50.43 12.66 27.09
C LYS A 264 -50.76 12.80 28.56
N LYS A 265 -50.82 14.04 29.04
CA LYS A 265 -51.11 14.33 30.45
C LYS A 265 -52.52 13.84 30.81
N TYR A 266 -53.51 14.15 29.98
CA TYR A 266 -54.91 13.72 30.18
C TYR A 266 -55.01 12.20 30.23
N ALA A 267 -54.49 11.50 29.24
CA ALA A 267 -54.54 10.04 29.20
C ALA A 267 -53.95 9.41 30.47
N ARG A 268 -52.80 9.91 30.93
CA ARG A 268 -52.15 9.41 32.17
C ARG A 268 -52.96 9.68 33.43
N GLU A 269 -53.54 10.87 33.59
CA GLU A 269 -54.29 11.23 34.80
C GLU A 269 -55.61 10.47 34.88
N VAL A 270 -56.27 10.19 33.76
CA VAL A 270 -57.47 9.34 33.72
C VAL A 270 -57.11 7.86 34.02
N GLN A 271 -56.03 7.33 33.43
CA GLN A 271 -55.54 5.98 33.72
C GLN A 271 -55.14 5.77 35.20
N ARG A 272 -54.65 6.82 35.85
CA ARG A 272 -54.34 6.80 37.30
C ARG A 272 -55.56 6.94 38.21
N GLY A 273 -56.74 7.19 37.64
CA GLY A 273 -57.96 7.43 38.39
C GLY A 273 -58.01 8.82 39.06
N SER A 274 -57.07 9.72 38.72
CA SER A 274 -57.04 11.10 39.27
C SER A 274 -58.12 11.99 38.66
N ILE A 275 -58.61 11.64 37.49
CA ILE A 275 -59.67 12.32 36.74
C ILE A 275 -60.64 11.28 36.26
N SER A 276 -61.95 11.57 36.44
CA SER A 276 -63.06 10.77 35.83
C SER A 276 -63.08 11.16 34.33
N GLY A 277 -62.88 10.20 33.45
CA GLY A 277 -62.92 10.44 32.00
C GLY A 277 -63.50 9.24 31.23
N ASP A 278 -63.94 9.50 30.01
CA ASP A 278 -64.41 8.48 29.09
C ASP A 278 -63.22 7.68 28.50
N PHE A 279 -63.32 6.35 28.51
CA PHE A 279 -62.32 5.46 27.93
C PHE A 279 -62.13 5.70 26.42
N GLY A 280 -63.17 6.08 25.69
CA GLY A 280 -63.09 6.44 24.27
C GLY A 280 -62.17 7.66 24.05
N LEU A 281 -62.33 8.70 24.88
CA LEU A 281 -61.53 9.91 24.82
C LEU A 281 -60.08 9.68 25.28
N VAL A 282 -59.84 8.72 26.20
CA VAL A 282 -58.48 8.31 26.56
C VAL A 282 -57.75 7.67 25.37
N ASN A 283 -58.43 6.78 24.64
CA ASN A 283 -57.89 6.15 23.45
C ASN A 283 -57.63 7.19 22.33
N ALA A 284 -58.55 8.14 22.15
CA ALA A 284 -58.36 9.27 21.24
C ALA A 284 -57.15 10.08 21.64
N ALA A 285 -56.98 10.44 22.92
CA ALA A 285 -55.87 11.21 23.43
C ALA A 285 -54.51 10.49 23.22
N ILE A 286 -54.45 9.17 23.39
CA ILE A 286 -53.27 8.36 23.10
C ILE A 286 -52.92 8.42 21.60
N GLY A 287 -53.90 8.18 20.72
CA GLY A 287 -53.68 8.26 19.27
C GLY A 287 -53.22 9.64 18.82
N TYR A 288 -53.74 10.71 19.41
CA TYR A 288 -53.32 12.09 19.14
C TYR A 288 -51.94 12.44 19.78
N GLU A 289 -51.54 11.78 20.85
CA GLU A 289 -50.17 11.90 21.36
C GLU A 289 -49.16 11.31 20.38
N GLU A 290 -49.44 10.15 19.83
CA GLU A 290 -48.55 9.43 18.92
C GLU A 290 -48.41 10.16 17.59
N ASP A 291 -49.51 10.30 16.85
CA ASP A 291 -49.52 10.99 15.54
C ASP A 291 -50.86 11.75 15.36
N PRO A 292 -50.90 13.04 15.72
CA PRO A 292 -52.13 13.83 15.63
C PRO A 292 -52.66 13.96 14.20
N VAL A 293 -51.78 14.07 13.21
CA VAL A 293 -52.17 14.24 11.81
C VAL A 293 -52.83 12.98 11.28
N LYS A 294 -52.14 11.83 11.43
CA LYS A 294 -52.66 10.54 11.00
C LYS A 294 -53.98 10.19 11.69
N ARG A 295 -54.05 10.44 12.99
CA ARG A 295 -55.27 10.20 13.77
C ARG A 295 -56.43 11.04 13.26
N TYR A 296 -56.21 12.35 13.07
CA TYR A 296 -57.25 13.26 12.57
C TYR A 296 -57.71 12.91 11.15
N LEU A 297 -56.81 12.58 10.26
CA LEU A 297 -57.15 12.17 8.89
C LEU A 297 -57.99 10.86 8.85
N ALA A 298 -57.79 9.97 9.82
CA ALA A 298 -58.52 8.69 9.94
C ALA A 298 -59.90 8.82 10.60
N GLU A 299 -60.25 9.94 11.26
CA GLU A 299 -61.53 10.11 11.94
C GLU A 299 -62.73 10.20 10.99
N SER A 300 -63.93 10.01 11.55
CA SER A 300 -65.19 10.31 10.84
C SER A 300 -65.36 11.81 10.64
N GLU A 301 -66.03 12.20 9.56
CA GLU A 301 -66.37 13.59 9.28
C GLU A 301 -67.56 14.08 10.10
N THR A 302 -68.45 13.17 10.47
CA THR A 302 -69.73 13.53 11.13
C THR A 302 -69.61 13.74 12.63
N ASP A 303 -68.63 13.11 13.29
CA ASP A 303 -68.39 13.27 14.71
C ASP A 303 -66.86 13.14 15.02
N PRO A 304 -66.10 14.21 14.84
CA PRO A 304 -64.66 14.16 15.07
C PRO A 304 -64.37 13.98 16.56
N GLU A 305 -63.69 12.89 16.93
CA GLU A 305 -63.23 12.60 18.30
C GLU A 305 -62.40 13.77 18.89
N ILE A 306 -61.66 14.49 18.05
CA ILE A 306 -60.84 15.65 18.44
C ILE A 306 -61.70 16.75 19.07
N THR A 307 -62.91 17.01 18.55
CA THR A 307 -63.81 18.04 19.09
C THR A 307 -64.22 17.67 20.50
N SER A 308 -64.69 16.44 20.71
CA SER A 308 -65.11 15.94 22.03
C SER A 308 -63.93 15.90 23.01
N LEU A 309 -62.72 15.56 22.53
CA LEU A 309 -61.50 15.55 23.33
C LEU A 309 -61.11 16.97 23.78
N PHE A 310 -61.18 17.97 22.89
CA PHE A 310 -60.91 19.38 23.27
C PHE A 310 -61.94 19.90 24.25
N HIS A 311 -63.26 19.61 24.11
CA HIS A 311 -64.27 19.97 25.08
C HIS A 311 -63.97 19.42 26.46
N GLU A 312 -63.65 18.11 26.56
CA GLU A 312 -63.30 17.49 27.82
C GLU A 312 -62.02 18.07 28.43
N LEU A 313 -60.98 18.26 27.62
CA LEU A 313 -59.73 18.88 28.06
C LEU A 313 -59.88 20.30 28.60
N ILE A 314 -60.76 21.11 27.99
CA ILE A 314 -61.05 22.46 28.48
C ILE A 314 -61.79 22.39 29.79
N LYS A 315 -62.77 21.45 29.96
CA LYS A 315 -63.56 21.25 31.17
C LYS A 315 -62.68 20.87 32.36
N VAL A 316 -61.77 19.88 32.16
CA VAL A 316 -60.95 19.35 33.27
C VAL A 316 -59.60 20.09 33.38
N GLY A 317 -59.31 20.99 32.47
CA GLY A 317 -57.98 21.60 32.28
C GLY A 317 -57.50 22.46 33.42
N GLU A 318 -58.40 23.30 33.97
CA GLU A 318 -58.04 24.24 35.02
C GLU A 318 -57.92 23.55 36.39
N GLU A 319 -58.92 22.82 36.77
CA GLU A 319 -59.06 22.26 38.12
C GLU A 319 -58.26 20.98 38.29
N SER A 320 -58.38 20.03 37.36
CA SER A 320 -57.83 18.67 37.49
C SER A 320 -56.47 18.51 36.83
N LEU A 321 -56.30 19.04 35.61
CA LEU A 321 -55.02 18.95 34.89
C LEU A 321 -54.03 20.09 35.24
N LYS A 322 -54.48 21.13 35.96
CA LYS A 322 -53.66 22.29 36.36
C LYS A 322 -52.89 22.84 35.16
N LEU A 323 -53.59 23.07 34.05
CA LEU A 323 -53.01 23.68 32.86
C LEU A 323 -52.84 25.16 33.04
N LYS A 324 -51.79 25.73 32.48
CA LYS A 324 -51.59 27.20 32.46
C LYS A 324 -52.67 27.83 31.61
N GLN A 325 -53.17 29.02 32.02
CA GLN A 325 -54.23 29.78 31.32
C GLN A 325 -53.90 30.01 29.83
N LYS A 326 -52.59 30.17 29.47
CA LYS A 326 -52.18 30.29 28.07
C LYS A 326 -52.55 29.04 27.27
N HIS A 327 -52.36 27.83 27.81
CA HIS A 327 -52.71 26.58 27.12
C HIS A 327 -54.23 26.43 26.97
N LEU A 328 -54.99 26.76 27.97
CA LEU A 328 -56.45 26.74 27.91
C LEU A 328 -56.98 27.72 26.84
N ASN A 329 -56.42 28.94 26.78
CA ASN A 329 -56.82 29.89 25.76
C ASN A 329 -56.48 29.41 24.34
N ASN A 330 -55.29 28.82 24.15
CA ASN A 330 -54.92 28.24 22.87
C ASN A 330 -55.86 27.08 22.49
N MET A 331 -56.22 26.23 23.44
CA MET A 331 -57.17 25.13 23.21
C MET A 331 -58.54 25.63 22.82
N LYS A 332 -59.06 26.62 23.52
CA LYS A 332 -60.36 27.28 23.18
C LYS A 332 -60.31 27.88 21.78
N GLN A 333 -59.22 28.57 21.43
CA GLN A 333 -59.07 29.13 20.09
C GLN A 333 -59.00 28.04 19.01
N GLU A 334 -58.32 26.94 19.29
CA GLU A 334 -58.22 25.82 18.34
C GLU A 334 -59.55 25.07 18.20
N LEU A 335 -60.24 24.86 19.29
CA LEU A 335 -61.58 24.30 19.24
C LEU A 335 -62.50 25.14 18.34
N LEU A 336 -62.47 26.46 18.48
CA LEU A 336 -63.23 27.38 17.58
C LEU A 336 -62.82 27.21 16.10
N ASN A 337 -61.57 26.97 15.82
CA ASN A 337 -61.10 26.71 14.45
C ASN A 337 -61.63 25.37 13.92
N ILE A 338 -61.67 24.34 14.77
CA ILE A 338 -62.21 23.03 14.45
C ILE A 338 -63.74 23.14 14.20
N GLU A 339 -64.48 23.77 15.12
CA GLU A 339 -65.91 23.95 15.01
C GLU A 339 -66.31 24.83 13.79
N LYS A 340 -65.48 25.76 13.38
CA LYS A 340 -65.66 26.53 12.13
C LYS A 340 -65.32 25.75 10.88
N GLY A 341 -64.94 24.48 11.00
CA GLY A 341 -64.66 23.58 9.90
C GLY A 341 -63.31 23.80 9.21
N LYS A 342 -62.35 24.63 9.76
CA LYS A 342 -61.07 24.90 9.10
C LYS A 342 -60.25 23.64 8.87
N LEU A 343 -60.16 22.77 9.87
CA LEU A 343 -59.44 21.50 9.75
C LEU A 343 -60.19 20.52 8.84
N ASN A 344 -61.51 20.53 8.83
CA ASN A 344 -62.29 19.68 7.94
C ASN A 344 -62.06 20.03 6.46
N VAL A 345 -61.94 21.31 6.11
CA VAL A 345 -61.63 21.72 4.74
C VAL A 345 -60.28 21.12 4.30
N LEU A 346 -59.26 21.21 5.17
CA LEU A 346 -57.92 20.66 4.87
C LEU A 346 -57.98 19.10 4.72
N LYS A 347 -58.76 18.48 5.57
CA LYS A 347 -58.95 17.00 5.52
C LYS A 347 -59.69 16.56 4.25
N GLU A 348 -60.75 17.28 3.85
CA GLU A 348 -61.51 16.98 2.63
C GLU A 348 -60.62 17.15 1.39
N GLU A 349 -59.83 18.26 1.32
CA GLU A 349 -58.86 18.47 0.25
C GLU A 349 -57.85 17.33 0.21
N TRP A 350 -57.29 16.93 1.36
CA TRP A 350 -56.36 15.82 1.44
C TRP A 350 -56.99 14.50 0.95
N LYS A 351 -58.20 14.17 1.34
CA LYS A 351 -58.91 12.95 0.89
C LYS A 351 -59.13 12.96 -0.62
N GLN A 352 -59.61 14.08 -1.19
CA GLN A 352 -59.81 14.21 -2.64
C GLN A 352 -58.50 13.99 -3.40
N LEU A 353 -57.43 14.56 -2.92
CA LEU A 353 -56.11 14.37 -3.53
C LEU A 353 -55.61 12.93 -3.39
N ALA A 354 -55.86 12.26 -2.25
CA ALA A 354 -55.51 10.87 -2.01
C ALA A 354 -56.27 9.92 -2.95
N ASP A 355 -57.58 10.16 -3.14
CA ASP A 355 -58.38 9.38 -4.06
C ASP A 355 -57.93 9.54 -5.52
N LEU A 356 -57.71 10.77 -5.94
CA LEU A 356 -57.19 11.08 -7.27
C LEU A 356 -55.82 10.48 -7.51
N LYS A 357 -54.90 10.56 -6.54
CA LYS A 357 -53.57 9.95 -6.60
C LYS A 357 -53.67 8.43 -6.73
N THR A 358 -54.57 7.79 -5.92
CA THR A 358 -54.77 6.35 -5.99
C THR A 358 -55.33 5.91 -7.34
N GLN A 359 -56.23 6.69 -7.94
CA GLN A 359 -56.76 6.45 -9.28
C GLN A 359 -55.67 6.56 -10.36
N ASP A 360 -54.82 7.58 -10.28
CA ASP A 360 -53.72 7.72 -11.20
C ASP A 360 -52.76 6.54 -11.08
N GLU A 361 -52.33 6.21 -9.87
CA GLU A 361 -51.38 5.12 -9.60
C GLU A 361 -51.92 3.74 -10.00
N ALA A 362 -53.23 3.55 -9.98
CA ALA A 362 -53.89 2.34 -10.47
C ALA A 362 -53.95 2.27 -12.01
N SER A 363 -53.76 3.36 -12.70
CA SER A 363 -53.80 3.39 -14.17
C SER A 363 -52.67 2.59 -14.81
N SER A 364 -52.96 1.85 -15.87
CA SER A 364 -51.96 1.08 -16.63
C SER A 364 -50.87 1.98 -17.23
N GLU A 365 -51.22 3.21 -17.51
CA GLU A 365 -50.29 4.20 -18.10
C GLU A 365 -49.29 4.70 -17.04
N PHE A 366 -49.77 5.03 -15.84
CA PHE A 366 -48.88 5.38 -14.72
C PHE A 366 -47.89 4.24 -14.38
N GLN A 367 -48.43 3.02 -14.24
CA GLN A 367 -47.58 1.86 -13.93
C GLN A 367 -46.49 1.65 -14.99
N ARG A 368 -46.80 1.77 -16.26
CA ARG A 368 -45.85 1.64 -17.36
C ARG A 368 -44.75 2.71 -17.30
N VAL A 369 -45.13 3.99 -17.08
CA VAL A 369 -44.16 5.09 -17.03
C VAL A 369 -43.31 4.98 -15.76
N ASN A 370 -43.93 4.65 -14.63
CA ASN A 370 -43.23 4.47 -13.36
C ASN A 370 -42.23 3.29 -13.39
N GLU A 371 -42.58 2.16 -13.99
CA GLU A 371 -41.66 1.04 -14.20
C GLU A 371 -40.45 1.45 -15.06
N LYS A 372 -40.71 2.23 -16.11
CA LYS A 372 -39.62 2.74 -16.96
C LYS A 372 -38.71 3.67 -16.18
N LEU A 373 -39.29 4.57 -15.39
CA LEU A 373 -38.56 5.49 -14.54
C LEU A 373 -37.68 4.75 -13.53
N LEU A 374 -38.23 3.75 -12.83
CA LEU A 374 -37.49 2.93 -11.86
C LEU A 374 -36.32 2.18 -12.51
N LYS A 375 -36.51 1.67 -13.72
CA LYS A 375 -35.42 1.02 -14.49
C LYS A 375 -34.29 2.00 -14.81
N LEU A 376 -34.63 3.19 -15.27
CA LEU A 376 -33.62 4.22 -15.60
C LEU A 376 -32.89 4.72 -14.36
N GLU A 377 -33.60 4.91 -13.24
CA GLU A 377 -32.98 5.28 -11.96
C GLU A 377 -32.02 4.21 -11.46
N THR A 378 -32.38 2.94 -11.58
CA THR A 378 -31.51 1.81 -11.23
C THR A 378 -30.25 1.80 -12.10
N GLN A 379 -30.40 1.93 -13.42
CA GLN A 379 -29.29 2.00 -14.35
C GLN A 379 -28.37 3.19 -14.06
N MET A 380 -28.93 4.35 -13.77
CA MET A 380 -28.18 5.53 -13.39
C MET A 380 -27.38 5.30 -12.11
N GLY A 381 -27.96 4.62 -11.13
CA GLY A 381 -27.26 4.23 -9.86
C GLY A 381 -26.05 3.35 -10.14
N GLU A 382 -26.21 2.33 -11.00
CA GLU A 382 -25.10 1.44 -11.39
C GLU A 382 -23.99 2.17 -12.14
N LEU A 383 -24.36 3.07 -13.06
CA LEU A 383 -23.36 3.85 -13.79
C LEU A 383 -22.62 4.86 -12.89
N LYS A 384 -23.31 5.48 -11.93
CA LYS A 384 -22.66 6.36 -10.95
C LYS A 384 -21.65 5.61 -10.08
N SER A 385 -21.97 4.38 -9.68
CA SER A 385 -21.00 3.52 -8.95
C SER A 385 -19.78 3.20 -9.79
N LYS A 386 -19.98 2.83 -11.06
CA LYS A 386 -18.86 2.58 -12.01
C LYS A 386 -18.01 3.82 -12.26
N LEU A 387 -18.65 5.00 -12.31
CA LEU A 387 -17.92 6.27 -12.46
C LEU A 387 -17.01 6.54 -11.25
N GLU A 388 -17.50 6.30 -10.04
CA GLU A 388 -16.74 6.44 -8.80
C GLU A 388 -15.55 5.46 -8.75
N GLU A 389 -15.76 4.21 -9.21
CA GLU A 389 -14.68 3.22 -9.36
C GLU A 389 -13.58 3.73 -10.32
N LYS A 390 -13.98 4.31 -11.47
CA LYS A 390 -13.03 4.89 -12.43
C LYS A 390 -12.30 6.12 -11.89
N ASP A 391 -12.95 6.97 -11.12
CA ASP A 391 -12.30 8.11 -10.45
C ASP A 391 -11.25 7.64 -9.43
N ASN A 392 -11.53 6.57 -8.70
CA ASN A 392 -10.57 5.96 -7.78
C ASN A 392 -9.38 5.34 -8.52
N GLU A 393 -9.63 4.63 -9.63
CA GLU A 393 -8.61 4.03 -10.49
C GLU A 393 -7.68 5.10 -11.08
N ILE A 394 -8.23 6.21 -11.58
CA ILE A 394 -7.45 7.38 -12.03
C ILE A 394 -6.54 7.90 -10.91
N SER A 395 -7.09 8.10 -9.71
CA SER A 395 -6.32 8.61 -8.58
C SER A 395 -5.15 7.70 -8.19
N LEU A 396 -5.34 6.39 -8.21
CA LEU A 396 -4.29 5.40 -7.91
C LEU A 396 -3.22 5.39 -9.01
N THR A 397 -3.63 5.42 -10.28
CA THR A 397 -2.73 5.42 -11.42
C THR A 397 -1.90 6.70 -11.48
N GLU A 398 -2.49 7.87 -11.20
CA GLU A 398 -1.78 9.14 -11.09
C GLU A 398 -0.74 9.15 -9.95
N LYS A 399 -1.05 8.54 -8.80
CA LYS A 399 -0.07 8.37 -7.71
C LYS A 399 1.08 7.46 -8.13
N SER A 400 0.81 6.37 -8.84
CA SER A 400 1.85 5.48 -9.34
C SER A 400 2.79 6.18 -10.30
N LEU A 401 2.26 7.02 -11.20
CA LEU A 401 3.07 7.86 -12.10
C LEU A 401 3.98 8.83 -11.35
N VAL A 402 3.47 9.47 -10.31
CA VAL A 402 4.30 10.36 -9.47
C VAL A 402 5.45 9.58 -8.82
N ASN A 403 5.17 8.42 -8.25
CA ASN A 403 6.18 7.58 -7.60
C ASN A 403 7.26 7.10 -8.60
N PHE A 404 6.86 6.71 -9.82
CA PHE A 404 7.81 6.31 -10.85
C PHE A 404 8.66 7.49 -11.31
N ALA A 405 8.07 8.67 -11.49
CA ALA A 405 8.81 9.88 -11.86
C ALA A 405 9.82 10.29 -10.78
N GLU A 406 9.45 10.22 -9.50
CA GLU A 406 10.35 10.50 -8.38
C GLU A 406 11.51 9.49 -8.33
N SER A 407 11.21 8.18 -8.49
CA SER A 407 12.23 7.13 -8.54
C SER A 407 13.17 7.31 -9.73
N LEU A 408 12.66 7.74 -10.88
CA LEU A 408 13.45 8.02 -12.07
C LEU A 408 14.44 9.19 -11.83
N GLU A 409 13.99 10.28 -11.22
CA GLU A 409 14.86 11.42 -10.89
C GLU A 409 15.94 11.02 -9.87
N GLU A 410 15.59 10.22 -8.87
CA GLU A 410 16.55 9.70 -7.89
C GLU A 410 17.67 8.87 -8.57
N ARG A 411 17.32 7.99 -9.53
CA ARG A 411 18.28 7.20 -10.27
C ARG A 411 19.20 8.08 -11.14
N LYS A 412 18.65 9.10 -11.77
CA LYS A 412 19.38 10.05 -12.59
C LYS A 412 20.36 10.89 -11.76
N GLU A 413 19.95 11.38 -10.58
CA GLU A 413 20.84 12.09 -9.66
C GLU A 413 21.98 11.20 -9.16
N LYS A 414 21.70 9.93 -8.87
CA LYS A 414 22.72 8.97 -8.48
C LYS A 414 23.73 8.74 -9.60
N ALA A 415 23.30 8.65 -10.86
CA ALA A 415 24.20 8.53 -11.99
C ALA A 415 25.14 9.76 -12.14
N LYS A 416 24.60 10.98 -11.91
CA LYS A 416 25.42 12.22 -11.89
C LYS A 416 26.47 12.19 -10.77
N SER A 417 26.09 11.72 -9.57
CA SER A 417 27.02 11.61 -8.44
C SER A 417 28.17 10.66 -8.76
N ILE A 418 27.88 9.47 -9.27
CA ILE A 418 28.90 8.49 -9.66
C ILE A 418 29.86 9.07 -10.70
N ARG A 419 29.32 9.74 -11.74
CA ARG A 419 30.16 10.41 -12.74
C ARG A 419 31.08 11.44 -12.11
N SER A 420 30.54 12.30 -11.24
CA SER A 420 31.34 13.37 -10.61
C SER A 420 32.42 12.83 -9.68
N GLU A 421 32.16 11.76 -8.94
CA GLU A 421 33.14 11.11 -8.07
C GLU A 421 34.30 10.53 -8.85
N VAL A 422 34.06 9.90 -10.00
CA VAL A 422 35.11 9.25 -10.81
C VAL A 422 35.91 10.25 -11.60
N ILE A 423 35.30 11.31 -12.14
CA ILE A 423 35.97 12.27 -13.03
C ILE A 423 36.65 13.39 -12.24
N SER A 424 36.18 13.72 -11.04
CA SER A 424 36.74 14.80 -10.21
C SER A 424 37.90 14.39 -9.32
N GLU A 425 38.26 13.11 -9.18
CA GLU A 425 39.49 12.68 -8.54
C GLU A 425 40.66 12.83 -9.53
N PRO A 426 41.50 13.85 -9.41
CA PRO A 426 42.75 13.90 -10.16
C PRO A 426 43.71 12.87 -9.55
N ASN A 427 44.12 11.88 -10.34
CA ASN A 427 45.26 11.00 -10.04
C ASN A 427 46.54 11.77 -9.80
#